data_3cfbf521d092508699952461892741cf
#
_entry.id   3cfbf521d092508699952461892741cf
#
_cell.length_a   1.000
_cell.length_b   1.000
_cell.length_c   1.000
_cell.angle_alpha   90.00
_cell.angle_beta   90.00
_cell.angle_gamma   90.00
#
_symmetry.space_group_name_H-M   'P 1'
#
loop_
_entity.id
_entity.type
_entity.pdbx_description
1 polymer ?
#
loop_
_entity_poly.entity_id
_entity_poly.type
_entity_poly.pdbx_seq_one_letter_code
_entity_poly.pdbx_strand_id
1 'polypeptide(L)'
;MPRQPRAVIEYRNYELSAEFPIQLLSGEQWRISDVPAGVLHFHNCLEIGLCESDGGTLGFQDEQRPFHAGDVTVIAGDVPHTTWSDPGTASKWSYLFLNPEELLHPFSYALPYDAGYQP
;
A
#
# COMPACT_ATOMS: atom_id res chain seq x y z
N MET A 1 6.66 32.79 12.29
CA MET A 1 5.91 31.70 11.67
C MET A 1 6.25 30.39 12.33
N PRO A 2 5.26 29.70 12.82
CA PRO A 2 5.55 28.38 13.33
C PRO A 2 6.02 27.49 12.20
N ARG A 3 7.02 26.68 12.49
CA ARG A 3 7.50 25.71 11.54
C ARG A 3 6.43 24.63 11.36
N GLN A 4 6.15 24.25 10.14
CA GLN A 4 5.26 23.11 9.91
C GLN A 4 5.92 21.84 10.45
N PRO A 5 5.16 20.99 11.15
CA PRO A 5 5.71 19.74 11.63
C PRO A 5 6.11 18.88 10.44
N ARG A 6 7.26 18.23 10.57
CA ARG A 6 7.67 17.25 9.57
C ARG A 6 6.79 16.02 9.70
N ALA A 7 6.47 15.41 8.56
CA ALA A 7 5.78 14.14 8.57
C ALA A 7 6.67 13.11 9.28
N VAL A 8 6.06 12.36 10.18
CA VAL A 8 6.71 11.23 10.83
C VAL A 8 6.59 10.04 9.89
N ILE A 9 7.68 9.27 9.77
CA ILE A 9 7.69 8.06 8.93
C ILE A 9 7.76 6.86 9.85
N GLU A 10 6.79 5.95 9.70
CA GLU A 10 6.73 4.73 10.48
C GLU A 10 6.97 3.51 9.59
N TYR A 11 7.71 2.54 10.12
CA TYR A 11 7.82 1.23 9.51
C TYR A 11 6.75 0.31 10.11
N ARG A 12 6.00 -0.36 9.24
CA ARG A 12 5.01 -1.36 9.65
C ARG A 12 5.42 -2.72 9.11
N ASN A 13 5.54 -3.68 10.01
CA ASN A 13 5.88 -5.04 9.64
C ASN A 13 4.61 -5.89 9.56
N TYR A 14 4.33 -6.44 8.38
CA TYR A 14 3.25 -7.40 8.21
C TYR A 14 3.84 -8.80 8.20
N GLU A 15 3.34 -9.64 9.09
CA GLU A 15 3.79 -11.03 9.14
C GLU A 15 3.03 -11.83 8.10
N LEU A 16 3.72 -12.20 7.03
CA LEU A 16 3.16 -13.04 5.99
C LEU A 16 3.64 -14.46 6.19
N SER A 17 2.77 -15.44 5.96
CA SER A 17 3.13 -16.84 6.07
C SER A 17 4.23 -17.18 5.06
N ALA A 18 5.25 -17.91 5.50
CA ALA A 18 6.31 -18.35 4.61
C ALA A 18 5.79 -19.31 3.53
N GLU A 19 4.73 -20.06 3.83
CA GLU A 19 4.14 -21.00 2.89
C GLU A 19 3.23 -20.31 1.86
N PHE A 20 2.59 -19.23 2.28
CA PHE A 20 1.69 -18.45 1.43
C PHE A 20 1.83 -16.99 1.80
N PRO A 21 2.83 -16.30 1.26
CA PRO A 21 3.16 -14.93 1.67
C PRO A 21 2.23 -13.88 1.06
N ILE A 22 0.93 -14.05 1.27
CA ILE A 22 -0.10 -13.12 0.81
C ILE A 22 -1.11 -12.93 1.94
N GLN A 23 -1.53 -11.68 2.15
CA GLN A 23 -2.60 -11.35 3.07
C GLN A 23 -3.62 -10.47 2.39
N LEU A 24 -4.89 -10.83 2.49
CA LEU A 24 -6.00 -10.05 1.95
C LEU A 24 -6.75 -9.40 3.11
N LEU A 25 -6.96 -8.09 3.03
CA LEU A 25 -7.75 -7.33 3.97
C LEU A 25 -8.94 -6.74 3.21
N SER A 26 -10.14 -7.10 3.59
CA SER A 26 -11.34 -6.58 2.97
C SER A 26 -12.50 -6.59 3.97
N GLY A 27 -13.59 -5.91 3.61
CA GLY A 27 -14.77 -5.85 4.45
C GLY A 27 -15.06 -4.44 4.94
N GLU A 28 -16.18 -4.27 5.63
CA GLU A 28 -16.66 -2.96 6.06
C GLU A 28 -15.72 -2.27 7.05
N GLN A 29 -14.92 -3.01 7.79
CA GLN A 29 -13.95 -2.44 8.71
C GLN A 29 -12.76 -1.78 8.01
N TRP A 30 -12.57 -2.04 6.75
CA TRP A 30 -11.44 -1.48 5.99
C TRP A 30 -11.84 -0.20 5.28
N ARG A 31 -12.17 0.80 6.08
CA ARG A 31 -12.50 2.13 5.60
C ARG A 31 -11.44 3.13 6.03
N ILE A 32 -11.16 4.06 5.14
CA ILE A 32 -10.15 5.09 5.37
C ILE A 32 -10.85 6.36 5.85
N SER A 33 -10.37 6.91 6.96
CA SER A 33 -10.88 8.16 7.50
C SER A 33 -10.63 9.35 6.56
N ASP A 34 -11.46 10.38 6.67
CA ASP A 34 -11.24 11.64 5.97
C ASP A 34 -10.27 12.58 6.72
N VAL A 35 -9.72 12.14 7.85
CA VAL A 35 -8.75 12.92 8.61
C VAL A 35 -7.36 12.47 8.19
N PRO A 36 -6.54 13.36 7.58
CA PRO A 36 -5.18 12.99 7.24
C PRO A 36 -4.37 12.65 8.48
N ALA A 37 -3.67 11.52 8.45
CA ALA A 37 -2.71 11.21 9.48
C ALA A 37 -1.48 12.08 9.31
N GLY A 38 -0.86 12.54 10.41
CA GLY A 38 0.38 13.26 10.35
C GLY A 38 1.60 12.36 10.14
N VAL A 39 1.38 11.14 9.66
CA VAL A 39 2.37 10.09 9.59
C VAL A 39 2.32 9.44 8.22
N LEU A 40 3.50 9.28 7.60
CA LEU A 40 3.66 8.40 6.45
C LEU A 40 4.13 7.04 6.96
N HIS A 41 3.71 5.98 6.32
CA HIS A 41 4.17 4.63 6.67
C HIS A 41 4.74 3.91 5.46
N PHE A 42 5.65 2.99 5.71
CA PHE A 42 6.12 2.03 4.73
C PHE A 42 6.15 0.65 5.38
N HIS A 43 6.20 -0.39 4.58
CA HIS A 43 6.11 -1.74 5.11
C HIS A 43 6.96 -2.72 4.32
N ASN A 44 7.07 -3.93 4.85
CA ASN A 44 7.97 -4.97 4.35
C ASN A 44 7.42 -5.74 3.14
N CYS A 45 6.32 -5.28 2.54
CA CYS A 45 5.66 -6.01 1.47
C CYS A 45 5.10 -5.07 0.43
N LEU A 46 4.80 -5.61 -0.75
CA LEU A 46 4.10 -4.90 -1.80
C LEU A 46 2.63 -4.76 -1.40
N GLU A 47 2.07 -3.58 -1.57
CA GLU A 47 0.66 -3.30 -1.34
C GLU A 47 -0.06 -3.11 -2.65
N ILE A 48 -1.14 -3.84 -2.87
CA ILE A 48 -2.07 -3.61 -3.96
C ILE A 48 -3.41 -3.27 -3.35
N GLY A 49 -3.93 -2.10 -3.67
CA GLY A 49 -5.20 -1.62 -3.13
C GLY A 49 -6.24 -1.43 -4.21
N LEU A 50 -7.48 -1.81 -3.90
CA LEU A 50 -8.63 -1.49 -4.73
C LEU A 50 -9.57 -0.61 -3.93
N CYS A 51 -9.80 0.60 -4.44
CA CYS A 51 -10.78 1.50 -3.85
C CYS A 51 -12.17 1.09 -4.33
N GLU A 52 -13.03 0.72 -3.39
CA GLU A 52 -14.36 0.23 -3.73
C GLU A 52 -15.42 1.32 -3.67
N SER A 53 -15.20 2.38 -2.90
CA SER A 53 -16.17 3.47 -2.78
C SER A 53 -15.50 4.79 -2.46
N ASP A 54 -16.16 5.87 -2.86
CA ASP A 54 -15.74 7.25 -2.58
C ASP A 54 -14.40 7.60 -3.23
N GLY A 55 -13.69 8.54 -2.70
CA GLY A 55 -12.41 9.01 -3.22
C GLY A 55 -11.62 9.71 -2.14
N GLY A 56 -10.45 10.18 -2.50
CA GLY A 56 -9.60 10.89 -1.57
C GLY A 56 -8.22 11.15 -2.15
N THR A 57 -7.23 11.11 -1.29
CA THR A 57 -5.85 11.47 -1.61
C THR A 57 -4.87 10.43 -1.11
N LEU A 58 -3.91 10.10 -1.96
CA LEU A 58 -2.70 9.37 -1.58
C LEU A 58 -1.60 10.39 -1.38
N GLY A 59 -1.01 10.39 -0.20
CA GLY A 59 0.10 11.28 0.13
C GLY A 59 1.41 10.54 0.14
N PHE A 60 2.41 11.12 -0.50
CA PHE A 60 3.81 10.68 -0.50
C PHE A 60 4.66 11.78 0.08
N GLN A 61 5.97 11.57 0.19
CA GLN A 61 6.85 12.61 0.74
C GLN A 61 6.84 13.90 -0.08
N ASP A 62 6.82 13.76 -1.41
CA ASP A 62 6.97 14.91 -2.30
C ASP A 62 5.74 15.24 -3.12
N GLU A 63 4.70 14.43 -3.07
CA GLU A 63 3.53 14.64 -3.90
C GLU A 63 2.28 14.05 -3.28
N GLN A 64 1.16 14.48 -3.80
CA GLN A 64 -0.15 13.94 -3.49
C GLN A 64 -0.83 13.58 -4.80
N ARG A 65 -1.60 12.49 -4.79
CA ARG A 65 -2.37 12.05 -5.95
C ARG A 65 -3.79 11.74 -5.54
N PRO A 66 -4.78 12.12 -6.35
CA PRO A 66 -6.16 11.76 -6.06
C PRO A 66 -6.41 10.29 -6.36
N PHE A 67 -7.37 9.71 -5.66
CA PHE A 67 -7.90 8.40 -6.01
C PHE A 67 -9.43 8.45 -6.04
N HIS A 68 -10.03 7.51 -6.75
CA HIS A 68 -11.47 7.41 -6.93
C HIS A 68 -11.89 5.95 -6.86
N ALA A 69 -13.17 5.72 -6.61
CA ALA A 69 -13.72 4.37 -6.65
C ALA A 69 -13.37 3.68 -7.97
N GLY A 70 -12.92 2.46 -7.90
CA GLY A 70 -12.48 1.69 -9.04
C GLY A 70 -10.99 1.76 -9.31
N ASP A 71 -10.26 2.69 -8.67
CA ASP A 71 -8.83 2.79 -8.84
C ASP A 71 -8.11 1.66 -8.14
N VAL A 72 -7.04 1.21 -8.76
CA VAL A 72 -6.12 0.23 -8.19
C VAL A 72 -4.78 0.94 -7.92
N THR A 73 -4.27 0.76 -6.72
CA THR A 73 -2.97 1.31 -6.33
C THR A 73 -1.97 0.19 -6.15
N VAL A 74 -0.74 0.45 -6.53
CA VAL A 74 0.37 -0.48 -6.32
C VAL A 74 1.50 0.30 -5.68
N ILE A 75 1.84 -0.07 -4.46
CA ILE A 75 2.84 0.66 -3.68
C ILE A 75 3.91 -0.32 -3.21
N ALA A 76 5.15 -0.06 -3.61
CA ALA A 76 6.29 -0.86 -3.15
C ALA A 76 6.48 -0.70 -1.64
N GLY A 77 7.02 -1.74 -1.01
CA GLY A 77 7.12 -1.77 0.44
C GLY A 77 7.95 -0.65 1.05
N ASP A 78 8.97 -0.19 0.34
CA ASP A 78 9.88 0.84 0.84
C ASP A 78 9.43 2.27 0.55
N VAL A 79 8.24 2.46 0.01
CA VAL A 79 7.74 3.80 -0.34
C VAL A 79 6.84 4.34 0.78
N PRO A 80 7.28 5.39 1.50
CA PRO A 80 6.44 6.00 2.53
C PRO A 80 5.20 6.64 1.91
N HIS A 81 4.04 6.37 2.50
CA HIS A 81 2.76 6.86 1.99
C HIS A 81 1.71 6.92 3.09
N THR A 82 0.62 7.61 2.79
CA THR A 82 -0.58 7.63 3.61
C THR A 82 -1.78 7.84 2.70
N THR A 83 -2.97 7.56 3.22
CA THR A 83 -4.21 7.67 2.45
C THR A 83 -5.27 8.31 3.33
N TRP A 84 -6.03 9.24 2.77
CA TRP A 84 -7.20 9.77 3.47
C TRP A 84 -8.31 10.02 2.47
N SER A 85 -9.55 9.94 2.97
CA SER A 85 -10.74 10.11 2.14
C SER A 85 -11.12 11.57 2.03
N ASP A 86 -11.93 11.89 1.03
CA ASP A 86 -12.50 13.24 0.88
C ASP A 86 -13.37 13.60 2.08
N PRO A 87 -13.50 14.89 2.40
CA PRO A 87 -14.26 15.32 3.58
C PRO A 87 -15.66 14.74 3.58
N GLY A 88 -16.06 14.21 4.74
CA GLY A 88 -17.38 13.64 4.93
C GLY A 88 -17.56 12.23 4.40
N THR A 89 -16.49 11.61 3.89
CA THR A 89 -16.54 10.24 3.36
C THR A 89 -15.59 9.32 4.09
N ALA A 90 -15.77 8.03 3.89
CA ALA A 90 -14.88 7.00 4.41
C ALA A 90 -14.76 5.92 3.35
N SER A 91 -13.79 6.07 2.46
CA SER A 91 -13.62 5.16 1.33
C SER A 91 -13.34 3.74 1.81
N LYS A 92 -14.01 2.79 1.16
CA LYS A 92 -13.84 1.38 1.45
C LYS A 92 -12.80 0.80 0.52
N TRP A 93 -11.92 -0.02 1.07
CA TRP A 93 -10.80 -0.60 0.34
C TRP A 93 -10.70 -2.09 0.54
N SER A 94 -10.15 -2.76 -0.46
CA SER A 94 -9.59 -4.10 -0.32
C SER A 94 -8.11 -4.01 -0.58
N TYR A 95 -7.31 -4.61 0.28
CA TYR A 95 -5.86 -4.59 0.17
C TYR A 95 -5.30 -6.00 0.08
N LEU A 96 -4.32 -6.14 -0.79
CA LEU A 96 -3.52 -7.35 -0.89
C LEU A 96 -2.09 -7.00 -0.56
N PHE A 97 -1.55 -7.63 0.48
CA PHE A 97 -0.15 -7.50 0.85
C PHE A 97 0.56 -8.78 0.49
N LEU A 98 1.68 -8.67 -0.21
CA LEU A 98 2.42 -9.86 -0.62
C LEU A 98 3.91 -9.58 -0.68
N ASN A 99 4.70 -10.64 -0.52
CA ASN A 99 6.13 -10.60 -0.73
C ASN A 99 6.44 -11.31 -2.05
N PRO A 100 6.70 -10.56 -3.14
CA PRO A 100 6.89 -11.18 -4.44
C PRO A 100 8.11 -12.11 -4.49
N GLU A 101 9.17 -11.77 -3.78
CA GLU A 101 10.38 -12.59 -3.78
C GLU A 101 10.12 -13.95 -3.16
N GLU A 102 9.47 -13.99 -2.00
CA GLU A 102 9.14 -15.26 -1.36
C GLU A 102 8.09 -16.03 -2.14
N LEU A 103 7.10 -15.33 -2.70
CA LEU A 103 6.06 -15.98 -3.47
C LEU A 103 6.64 -16.67 -4.71
N LEU A 104 7.61 -16.07 -5.36
CA LEU A 104 8.22 -16.59 -6.57
C LEU A 104 9.44 -17.48 -6.33
N HIS A 105 9.93 -17.54 -5.11
CA HIS A 105 11.13 -18.29 -4.76
C HIS A 105 11.09 -19.76 -5.23
N PRO A 106 9.98 -20.47 -5.06
CA PRO A 106 9.93 -21.86 -5.52
C PRO A 106 10.10 -22.00 -7.02
N PHE A 107 9.87 -20.95 -7.79
CA PHE A 107 9.96 -20.98 -9.23
C PHE A 107 11.26 -20.41 -9.76
N SER A 108 12.09 -19.84 -8.90
CA SER A 108 13.32 -19.15 -9.34
C SER A 108 14.29 -20.07 -10.02
N TYR A 109 14.30 -21.35 -9.68
CA TYR A 109 15.19 -22.34 -10.29
C TYR A 109 14.60 -22.98 -11.53
N ALA A 110 13.29 -22.82 -11.73
CA ALA A 110 12.64 -23.40 -12.89
C ALA A 110 12.54 -22.43 -14.05
N LEU A 111 12.75 -21.17 -13.80
CA LEU A 111 12.73 -20.17 -14.86
C LEU A 111 14.02 -20.28 -15.68
N PRO A 112 13.95 -20.20 -16.97
CA PRO A 112 15.13 -20.09 -17.80
C PRO A 112 15.67 -18.70 -17.60
N TYR A 113 16.03 -18.32 -16.76
CA TYR A 113 16.31 -17.51 -16.08
C TYR A 113 16.73 -16.53 -16.47
N ASP A 114 16.61 -16.10 -16.04
CA ASP A 114 17.17 -14.99 -16.28
C ASP A 114 17.35 -14.69 -17.64
N ALA A 115 17.22 -15.66 -18.48
CA ALA A 115 17.43 -15.53 -19.85
C ALA A 115 16.57 -14.45 -20.37
N GLY A 116 16.09 -13.74 -20.36
CA GLY A 116 15.33 -12.67 -20.91
C GLY A 116 14.65 -11.83 -19.87
N TYR A 117 14.89 -12.14 -18.64
CA TYR A 117 14.26 -11.39 -17.58
C TYR A 117 15.25 -10.40 -17.00
N GLN A 118 14.97 -9.14 -17.25
CA GLN A 118 15.72 -8.05 -16.67
C GLN A 118 14.77 -7.26 -15.79
N PRO A 119 15.00 -7.21 -14.50
CA PRO A 119 14.17 -6.41 -13.62
C PRO A 119 14.23 -4.95 -13.95
#